data_43502fa048de54b83a13eca82eab59e2
#
_entry.id   43502fa048de54b83a13eca82eab59e2
#
_cell.length_a   1.000
_cell.length_b   1.000
_cell.length_c   1.000
_cell.angle_alpha   90.00
_cell.angle_beta   90.00
_cell.angle_gamma   90.00
#
_symmetry.space_group_name_H-M   'P 1'
#
loop_
_entity.id
_entity.type
_entity.pdbx_description
1 polymer ?
#
loop_
_entity_poly.entity_id
_entity_poly.type
_entity_poly.pdbx_seq_one_letter_code
_entity_poly.pdbx_strand_id
1 'polypeptide(L)'
;MVSALRSVYRAMARKARIRLTSTDYRKLEEVCGELKAIADKTGVKITGPLPLPTKRLKVPVLKSPCGEGTQTWDKWELRIHKRLIDIDAEDRVMRRIMRIRVPDEVYVSIELV
;
A
#
# COMPACT_ATOMS: atom_id res chain seq x y z
N MET A 1 15.59 -31.81 16.10
CA MET A 1 16.45 -30.77 15.52
C MET A 1 15.80 -30.01 14.40
N VAL A 2 15.10 -30.67 13.49
CA VAL A 2 14.45 -29.97 12.38
C VAL A 2 13.35 -29.01 12.85
N SER A 3 12.61 -29.38 13.90
CA SER A 3 11.57 -28.52 14.45
C SER A 3 12.12 -27.25 15.11
N ALA A 4 13.28 -27.32 15.75
CA ALA A 4 13.92 -26.16 16.34
C ALA A 4 14.43 -25.19 15.25
N LEU A 5 14.98 -25.72 14.17
CA LEU A 5 15.41 -24.92 13.04
C LEU A 5 14.22 -24.26 12.34
N ARG A 6 13.11 -24.97 12.19
CA ARG A 6 11.87 -24.40 11.65
C ARG A 6 11.34 -23.29 12.54
N SER A 7 11.39 -23.47 13.85
CA SER A 7 10.95 -22.45 14.80
C SER A 7 11.83 -21.20 14.73
N VAL A 8 13.15 -21.39 14.69
CA VAL A 8 14.09 -20.28 14.52
C VAL A 8 13.90 -19.61 13.15
N TYR A 9 13.73 -20.42 12.12
CA TYR A 9 13.47 -19.93 10.78
C TYR A 9 12.16 -19.17 10.70
N ARG A 10 11.11 -19.66 11.36
CA ARG A 10 9.85 -18.93 11.50
C ARG A 10 10.01 -17.64 12.31
N ALA A 11 10.83 -17.65 13.34
CA ALA A 11 11.10 -16.44 14.11
C ALA A 11 11.90 -15.41 13.31
N MET A 12 12.69 -15.85 12.35
CA MET A 12 13.46 -14.95 11.49
C MET A 12 12.69 -14.41 10.29
N ALA A 13 11.74 -15.15 9.75
CA ALA A 13 11.08 -14.85 8.50
C ALA A 13 9.84 -14.02 8.67
N ARG A 14 9.71 -13.21 9.44
CA ARG A 14 8.76 -12.93 9.74
C ARG A 14 7.95 -11.84 9.78
N LYS A 15 8.20 -10.88 8.91
CA LYS A 15 7.36 -9.71 8.65
C LYS A 15 6.77 -9.79 7.27
N ALA A 16 5.49 -9.52 7.15
CA ALA A 16 4.85 -9.29 5.88
C ALA A 16 4.92 -7.80 5.61
N ARG A 17 5.56 -7.45 4.53
CA ARG A 17 5.64 -6.07 4.08
C ARG A 17 4.53 -5.80 3.10
N ILE A 18 3.60 -4.94 3.49
CA ILE A 18 2.44 -4.60 2.69
C ILE A 18 2.66 -3.22 2.09
N ARG A 19 2.65 -3.14 0.77
CA ARG A 19 2.73 -1.89 0.05
C ARG A 19 1.36 -1.55 -0.49
N LEU A 20 0.87 -0.39 -0.14
CA LEU A 20 -0.41 0.12 -0.62
C LEU A 20 -0.15 1.30 -1.54
N THR A 21 -0.75 1.26 -2.71
CA THR A 21 -0.61 2.32 -3.71
C THR A 21 -1.99 2.72 -4.19
N SER A 22 -2.27 4.02 -4.21
CA SER A 22 -3.54 4.53 -4.69
C SER A 22 -3.39 5.96 -5.18
N THR A 23 -4.27 6.34 -6.09
CA THR A 23 -4.42 7.73 -6.51
C THR A 23 -5.35 8.49 -5.56
N ASP A 24 -6.16 7.78 -4.79
CA ASP A 24 -7.08 8.38 -3.82
C ASP A 24 -6.53 8.22 -2.41
N TYR A 25 -6.20 9.32 -1.80
CA TYR A 25 -5.66 9.39 -0.46
C TYR A 25 -6.64 8.83 0.59
N ARG A 26 -7.93 9.14 0.46
CA ARG A 26 -8.94 8.72 1.46
C ARG A 26 -9.10 7.21 1.51
N LYS A 27 -9.19 6.58 0.35
CA LYS A 27 -9.33 5.13 0.26
C LYS A 27 -8.09 4.41 0.77
N LEU A 28 -6.93 4.98 0.52
CA LEU A 28 -5.68 4.47 1.03
C LEU A 28 -5.65 4.47 2.57
N GLU A 29 -6.09 5.57 3.18
CA GLU A 29 -6.17 5.67 4.63
C GLU A 29 -7.20 4.71 5.24
N GLU A 30 -8.32 4.48 4.57
CA GLU A 30 -9.32 3.51 5.01
C GLU A 30 -8.74 2.09 5.08
N VAL A 31 -8.01 1.68 4.05
CA VAL A 31 -7.37 0.36 4.02
C VAL A 31 -6.30 0.26 5.10
N CYS A 32 -5.52 1.30 5.29
CA CYS A 32 -4.52 1.34 6.37
C CYS A 32 -5.19 1.19 7.74
N GLY A 33 -6.32 1.85 7.97
CA GLY A 33 -7.09 1.74 9.20
C GLY A 33 -7.62 0.34 9.44
N GLU A 34 -8.10 -0.34 8.40
CA GLU A 34 -8.56 -1.72 8.50
C GLU A 34 -7.41 -2.68 8.86
N LEU A 35 -6.26 -2.51 8.24
CA LEU A 35 -5.08 -3.32 8.55
C LEU A 35 -4.62 -3.12 9.99
N LYS A 36 -4.63 -1.88 10.45
CA LYS A 36 -4.29 -1.56 11.83
C LYS A 36 -5.28 -2.17 12.81
N ALA A 37 -6.56 -2.13 12.50
CA ALA A 37 -7.60 -2.75 13.32
C ALA A 37 -7.40 -4.27 13.42
N ILE A 38 -7.04 -4.92 12.35
CA ILE A 38 -6.73 -6.35 12.35
C ILE A 38 -5.54 -6.67 13.23
N ALA A 39 -4.50 -5.88 13.15
CA ALA A 39 -3.31 -6.03 13.99
C ALA A 39 -3.67 -5.89 15.47
N ASP A 40 -4.49 -4.92 15.82
CA ASP A 40 -4.93 -4.70 17.19
C ASP A 40 -5.79 -5.86 17.71
N LYS A 41 -6.67 -6.40 16.87
CA LYS A 41 -7.52 -7.54 17.25
C LYS A 41 -6.74 -8.83 17.46
N THR A 42 -5.72 -9.04 16.67
CA THR A 42 -4.88 -10.25 16.77
C THR A 42 -3.75 -10.10 17.77
N GLY A 43 -3.52 -8.90 18.28
CA GLY A 43 -2.43 -8.63 19.21
C GLY A 43 -1.05 -8.70 18.59
N VAL A 44 -0.97 -8.58 17.28
CA VAL A 44 0.28 -8.67 16.54
C VAL A 44 0.93 -7.29 16.46
N LYS A 45 2.24 -7.31 16.49
CA LYS A 45 3.02 -6.08 16.40
C LYS A 45 2.99 -5.53 14.98
N ILE A 46 2.58 -4.31 14.84
CA ILE A 46 2.53 -3.61 13.56
C ILE A 46 3.48 -2.41 13.60
N THR A 47 4.28 -2.29 12.57
CA THR A 47 5.00 -1.04 12.33
C THR A 47 4.05 -0.14 11.55
N GLY A 48 3.69 0.99 12.12
CA GLY A 48 2.65 1.87 11.62
C GLY A 48 2.83 2.26 10.16
N PRO A 49 1.75 2.68 9.51
CA PRO A 49 1.84 3.03 8.10
C PRO A 49 2.84 4.15 7.90
N LEU A 50 3.91 3.84 7.15
CA LEU A 50 4.94 4.80 6.80
C LEU A 50 4.54 5.45 5.47
N PRO A 51 4.33 6.76 5.43
CA PRO A 51 4.06 7.43 4.17
C PRO A 51 5.34 7.48 3.34
N LEU A 52 5.28 6.88 2.16
CA LEU A 52 6.34 7.00 1.19
C LEU A 52 6.14 8.29 0.39
N PRO A 53 7.21 8.83 -0.24
CA PRO A 53 7.09 10.03 -1.03
C PRO A 53 6.00 9.92 -2.11
N THR A 54 5.14 10.92 -2.20
CA THR A 54 4.08 10.96 -3.20
C THR A 54 4.70 11.21 -4.57
N LYS A 55 4.43 10.32 -5.50
CA LYS A 55 4.88 10.48 -6.87
C LYS A 55 3.90 11.36 -7.63
N ARG A 56 4.39 12.44 -8.18
CA ARG A 56 3.58 13.35 -9.00
C ARG A 56 3.97 13.21 -10.46
N LEU A 57 2.99 12.88 -11.28
CA LEU A 57 3.16 12.83 -12.71
C LEU A 57 2.41 14.01 -13.31
N LYS A 58 3.15 14.89 -13.97
CA LYS A 58 2.57 16.04 -14.65
C LYS A 58 2.65 15.79 -16.14
N VAL A 59 1.51 15.77 -16.78
CA VAL A 59 1.42 15.64 -18.24
C VAL A 59 0.85 16.94 -18.80
N PRO A 60 1.63 17.71 -19.57
CA PRO A 60 1.09 18.86 -20.27
C PRO A 60 0.27 18.39 -21.46
N VAL A 61 -0.98 18.83 -21.53
CA VAL A 61 -1.88 18.49 -22.63
C VAL A 61 -2.29 19.79 -23.31
N LEU A 62 -2.16 19.81 -24.64
CA LEU A 62 -2.59 20.97 -25.44
C LEU A 62 -4.13 21.00 -25.47
N LYS A 63 -4.73 22.08 -24.99
CA LYS A 63 -6.18 22.25 -24.96
C LYS A 63 -6.79 22.44 -26.34
N SER A 64 -6.07 23.08 -27.26
CA SER A 64 -6.57 23.35 -28.61
C SER A 64 -5.74 22.58 -29.63
N PRO A 65 -6.32 21.62 -30.34
CA PRO A 65 -5.57 20.86 -31.35
C PRO A 65 -5.30 21.62 -32.64
N CYS A 66 -5.89 22.78 -32.83
CA CYS A 66 -5.83 23.50 -34.11
C CYS A 66 -4.62 24.43 -34.28
N GLY A 67 -3.84 24.65 -33.27
CA GLY A 67 -2.56 25.35 -33.38
C GLY A 67 -2.59 26.80 -33.85
N GLU A 68 -3.71 27.36 -34.14
CA GLU A 68 -3.83 28.77 -34.53
C GLU A 68 -4.17 29.61 -33.31
N GLY A 69 -3.30 30.58 -33.00
CA GLY A 69 -3.48 31.50 -31.90
C GLY A 69 -2.78 31.04 -30.64
N THR A 70 -3.30 31.50 -29.50
CA THR A 70 -2.73 31.18 -28.19
C THR A 70 -2.80 29.71 -27.87
N GLN A 71 -1.67 29.05 -27.76
CA GLN A 71 -1.58 27.68 -27.31
C GLN A 71 -1.93 27.61 -25.83
N THR A 72 -3.07 27.06 -25.50
CA THR A 72 -3.48 26.84 -24.12
C THR A 72 -3.11 25.41 -23.71
N TRP A 73 -2.24 25.29 -22.72
CA TRP A 73 -1.83 24.02 -22.20
C TRP A 73 -2.58 23.74 -20.92
N ASP A 74 -3.14 22.55 -20.81
CA ASP A 74 -3.70 22.04 -19.57
C ASP A 74 -2.66 21.12 -18.93
N LYS A 75 -2.43 21.29 -17.65
CA LYS A 75 -1.51 20.44 -16.92
C LYS A 75 -2.32 19.41 -16.16
N TRP A 76 -2.19 18.15 -16.55
CA TRP A 76 -2.75 17.04 -15.82
C TRP A 76 -1.74 16.59 -14.77
N GLU A 77 -2.16 16.55 -13.53
CA GLU A 77 -1.35 16.09 -12.42
C GLU A 77 -1.95 14.81 -11.87
N LEU A 78 -1.16 13.74 -11.91
CA LEU A 78 -1.51 12.48 -11.28
C LEU A 78 -0.65 12.31 -10.04
N ARG A 79 -1.30 12.17 -8.88
CA ARG A 79 -0.63 11.95 -7.62
C ARG A 79 -0.81 10.50 -7.20
N ILE A 80 0.29 9.81 -6.99
CA ILE A 80 0.29 8.44 -6.53
C ILE A 80 0.77 8.41 -5.10
N HIS A 81 -0.11 8.05 -4.19
CA HIS A 81 0.20 7.91 -2.78
C HIS A 81 0.59 6.48 -2.46
N LYS A 82 1.62 6.33 -1.64
CA LYS A 82 2.12 5.03 -1.24
C LYS A 82 2.22 4.94 0.27
N ARG A 83 1.87 3.78 0.81
CA ARG A 83 2.01 3.47 2.24
C ARG A 83 2.71 2.14 2.40
N LEU A 84 3.54 2.04 3.42
CA LEU A 84 4.26 0.83 3.75
C LEU A 84 3.87 0.40 5.15
N ILE A 85 3.46 -0.85 5.29
CA ILE A 85 3.09 -1.44 6.57
C ILE A 85 3.86 -2.75 6.74
N ASP A 86 4.56 -2.89 7.85
CA ASP A 86 5.19 -4.15 8.23
C ASP A 86 4.40 -4.75 9.38
N ILE A 87 3.97 -6.00 9.22
CA ILE A 87 3.20 -6.73 10.21
C ILE A 87 3.82 -8.11 10.39
N ASP A 88 3.72 -8.65 11.60
CA ASP A 88 4.21 -10.00 11.84
C ASP A 88 3.41 -11.01 11.02
N ALA A 89 4.11 -11.86 10.28
CA ALA A 89 3.50 -12.81 9.36
C ALA A 89 3.06 -14.08 10.09
N GLU A 90 2.02 -13.97 10.89
CA GLU A 90 1.34 -15.12 11.45
C GLU A 90 0.22 -15.61 10.52
N ASP A 91 0.01 -16.92 10.46
CA ASP A 91 -1.00 -17.50 9.58
C ASP A 91 -2.40 -16.91 9.81
N ARG A 92 -2.77 -16.69 11.06
CA ARG A 92 -4.07 -16.09 11.41
C ARG A 92 -4.21 -14.68 10.85
N VAL A 93 -3.15 -13.91 10.99
CA VAL A 93 -3.12 -12.51 10.53
C VAL A 93 -3.19 -12.47 9.01
N MET A 94 -2.41 -13.29 8.34
CA MET A 94 -2.38 -13.35 6.88
C MET A 94 -3.73 -13.75 6.30
N ARG A 95 -4.44 -14.68 6.93
CA ARG A 95 -5.78 -15.08 6.51
C ARG A 95 -6.77 -13.93 6.62
N ARG A 96 -6.71 -13.15 7.67
CA ARG A 96 -7.57 -11.98 7.85
C ARG A 96 -7.24 -10.87 6.86
N ILE A 97 -5.96 -10.64 6.60
CA ILE A 97 -5.53 -9.63 5.64
C ILE A 97 -6.03 -9.97 4.22
N MET A 98 -5.97 -11.24 3.85
CA MET A 98 -6.46 -11.69 2.54
C MET A 98 -7.97 -11.57 2.37
N ARG A 99 -8.72 -11.47 3.46
CA ARG A 99 -10.18 -11.32 3.44
C ARG A 99 -10.65 -9.87 3.40
N ILE A 100 -9.74 -8.93 3.51
CA ILE A 100 -10.11 -7.51 3.47
C ILE A 100 -10.59 -7.15 2.08
N ARG A 101 -11.68 -6.42 2.03
CA ARG A 101 -12.15 -5.84 0.78
C ARG A 101 -11.31 -4.61 0.47
N VAL A 102 -10.57 -4.71 -0.60
CA VAL A 102 -9.75 -3.60 -1.08
C VAL A 102 -10.52 -2.91 -2.21
N PRO A 103 -10.74 -1.59 -2.13
CA PRO A 103 -11.33 -0.87 -3.26
C PRO A 103 -10.48 -1.05 -4.53
N ASP A 104 -11.14 -1.06 -5.69
CA ASP A 104 -10.43 -1.24 -6.96
C ASP A 104 -9.35 -0.19 -7.21
N GLU A 105 -9.51 0.97 -6.60
CA GLU A 105 -8.57 2.08 -6.74
C GLU A 105 -7.28 1.90 -5.93
N VAL A 106 -7.27 0.96 -4.98
CA VAL A 106 -6.12 0.70 -4.14
C VAL A 106 -5.43 -0.57 -4.61
N TYR A 107 -4.15 -0.46 -4.90
CA TYR A 107 -3.32 -1.59 -5.26
C TYR A 107 -2.55 -2.07 -4.04
N VAL A 108 -2.67 -3.35 -3.73
CA VAL A 108 -2.02 -3.96 -2.57
C VAL A 108 -1.01 -4.99 -3.03
N SER A 109 0.21 -4.86 -2.54
CA SER A 109 1.27 -5.83 -2.78
C SER A 109 1.78 -6.32 -1.43
N ILE A 110 1.85 -7.64 -1.27
CA ILE A 110 2.32 -8.26 -0.03
C ILE A 110 3.58 -9.04 -0.33
N GLU A 111 4.63 -8.77 0.43
CA GLU A 111 5.91 -9.42 0.30
C GLU A 111 6.35 -9.96 1.66
N LEU A 112 6.81 -11.20 1.70
CA LEU A 112 7.38 -11.78 2.91
C LEU A 112 8.87 -11.45 2.97
N VAL A 113 9.27 -10.85 4.07
CA VAL A 113 10.65 -10.38 4.25
C VAL A 113 11.36 -11.16 5.36
#